data_2fd82c25e5bbe20d3981906bb991d27d
#
_entry.id   2fd82c25e5bbe20d3981906bb991d27d
#
_cell.length_a   1.000
_cell.length_b   1.000
_cell.length_c   1.000
_cell.angle_alpha   90.00
_cell.angle_beta   90.00
_cell.angle_gamma   90.00
#
_symmetry.space_group_name_H-M   'P 1'
#
loop_
_entity.id
_entity.type
_entity.pdbx_description
1 polymer ?
#
loop_
_entity_poly.entity_id
_entity_poly.type
_entity_poly.pdbx_seq_one_letter_code
_entity_poly.pdbx_strand_id
1 'polypeptide(L)' 'EFLVAERHISGIGIDTASIDYGPSRDFVVHRIVNGAGLYGLENVARLDEVPASGATVMALPMKIAGGTGAPVRIIAILP' A
#
# COMPACT_ATOMS: atom_id res chain seq x y z
N GLU A 1 8.08 3.35 10.40
CA GLU A 1 7.63 4.48 11.24
C GLU A 1 7.92 5.85 10.65
N PHE A 2 9.10 6.01 10.03
CA PHE A 2 9.50 7.30 9.44
C PHE A 2 8.46 7.85 8.47
N LEU A 3 7.99 7.03 7.52
CA LEU A 3 7.02 7.48 6.53
C LEU A 3 5.69 7.88 7.19
N VAL A 4 5.25 7.13 8.18
CA VAL A 4 3.99 7.41 8.87
C VAL A 4 4.11 8.67 9.74
N ALA A 5 5.16 8.75 10.58
CA ALA A 5 5.32 9.83 11.55
C ALA A 5 5.81 11.13 10.93
N GLU A 6 6.75 11.05 9.98
CA GLU A 6 7.46 12.23 9.45
C GLU A 6 6.91 12.71 8.10
N ARG A 7 6.33 11.81 7.31
CA ARG A 7 5.84 12.16 5.95
C ARG A 7 4.32 12.19 5.83
N HIS A 8 3.60 11.75 6.87
CA HIS A 8 2.12 11.77 6.90
C HIS A 8 1.50 11.15 5.65
N ILE A 9 1.98 9.97 5.27
CA ILE A 9 1.47 9.26 4.10
C ILE A 9 0.04 8.73 4.34
N SER A 10 -0.69 8.46 3.27
CA SER A 10 -2.04 7.86 3.35
C SER A 10 -2.00 6.33 3.24
N GLY A 11 -0.97 5.80 2.61
CA GLY A 11 -0.78 4.37 2.44
C GLY A 11 0.54 4.07 1.79
N ILE A 12 0.89 2.81 1.67
CA ILE A 12 2.09 2.35 0.97
C ILE A 12 1.74 1.26 -0.03
N GLY A 13 2.54 1.16 -1.09
CA GLY A 13 2.41 0.10 -2.08
C GLY A 13 3.76 -0.48 -2.41
N ILE A 14 3.81 -1.78 -2.68
CA ILE A 14 5.04 -2.50 -2.99
C ILE A 14 4.73 -3.62 -3.99
N ASP A 15 5.74 -4.02 -4.75
CA ASP A 15 5.60 -5.06 -5.77
C ASP A 15 5.83 -6.48 -5.22
N THR A 16 6.04 -6.62 -3.92
CA THR A 16 6.22 -7.93 -3.28
C THR A 16 4.91 -8.46 -2.70
N ALA A 17 4.90 -9.73 -2.31
CA ALA A 17 3.72 -10.39 -1.76
C ALA A 17 3.34 -9.89 -0.37
N SER A 18 4.23 -9.17 0.31
CA SER A 18 3.95 -8.61 1.64
C SER A 18 4.70 -7.30 1.82
N ILE A 19 4.11 -6.37 2.55
CA ILE A 19 4.77 -5.13 2.98
C ILE A 19 5.73 -5.40 4.14
N ASP A 20 5.64 -6.57 4.77
CA ASP A 20 6.59 -7.03 5.77
C ASP A 20 7.63 -7.94 5.15
N TYR A 21 8.72 -8.19 5.89
CA TYR A 21 9.70 -9.19 5.55
C TYR A 21 8.99 -10.55 5.39
N GLY A 22 9.20 -11.25 4.26
CA GLY A 22 8.46 -12.46 3.91
C GLY A 22 8.34 -13.50 5.04
N PRO A 23 9.45 -13.91 5.69
CA PRO A 23 9.40 -14.86 6.81
C PRO A 23 8.91 -14.25 8.13
N SER A 24 8.54 -12.98 8.18
CA SER A 24 8.10 -12.32 9.40
C SER A 24 6.84 -12.97 9.96
N ARG A 25 6.81 -13.10 11.29
CA ARG A 25 5.62 -13.56 12.01
C ARG A 25 5.01 -12.44 12.86
N ASP A 26 5.73 -11.33 12.99
CA ASP A 26 5.31 -10.20 13.81
C ASP A 26 4.47 -9.20 13.05
N PHE A 27 4.59 -9.18 11.72
CA PHE A 27 3.87 -8.27 10.85
C PHE A 27 4.00 -6.81 11.31
N VAL A 28 5.24 -6.38 11.58
CA VAL A 28 5.52 -5.05 12.14
C VAL A 28 5.00 -3.94 11.24
N VAL A 29 5.28 -4.03 9.93
CA VAL A 29 4.86 -2.99 8.98
C VAL A 29 3.33 -2.96 8.86
N HIS A 30 2.67 -4.13 8.77
CA HIS A 30 1.22 -4.20 8.76
C HIS A 30 0.62 -3.54 10.01
N ARG A 31 1.21 -3.78 11.18
CA ARG A 31 0.71 -3.20 12.42
C ARG A 31 0.90 -1.70 12.48
N ILE A 32 2.03 -1.20 12.00
CA ILE A 32 2.28 0.26 11.97
C ILE A 32 1.33 0.95 10.99
N VAL A 33 1.23 0.43 9.77
CA VAL A 33 0.43 1.03 8.71
C VAL A 33 -1.06 0.95 9.06
N ASN A 34 -1.56 -0.24 9.37
CA ASN A 34 -2.97 -0.43 9.68
C ASN A 34 -3.36 0.21 11.01
N GLY A 35 -2.46 0.20 12.00
CA GLY A 35 -2.68 0.85 13.29
C GLY A 35 -2.80 2.36 13.17
N ALA A 36 -2.21 2.97 12.14
CA ALA A 36 -2.34 4.40 11.86
C ALA A 36 -3.54 4.71 10.97
N GLY A 37 -4.37 3.72 10.62
CA GLY A 37 -5.53 3.91 9.76
C GLY A 37 -5.18 4.05 8.28
N LEU A 38 -4.00 3.59 7.87
CA LEU A 38 -3.53 3.67 6.50
C LEU A 38 -3.77 2.35 5.77
N TYR A 39 -3.59 2.35 4.45
CA TYR A 39 -3.72 1.13 3.66
C TYR A 39 -2.37 0.65 3.14
N GLY A 40 -2.28 -0.66 2.84
CA GLY A 40 -1.13 -1.27 2.20
C GLY A 40 -1.56 -1.97 0.92
N LEU A 41 -0.79 -1.79 -0.15
CA LEU A 41 -1.01 -2.43 -1.44
C LEU A 41 0.15 -3.38 -1.69
N GLU A 42 -0.15 -4.64 -1.98
CA GLU A 42 0.84 -5.68 -2.20
C GLU A 42 0.75 -6.20 -3.63
N ASN A 43 1.83 -6.81 -4.13
CA ASN A 43 1.91 -7.34 -5.49
C ASN A 43 1.59 -6.30 -6.57
N VAL A 44 1.99 -5.05 -6.36
CA VAL A 44 1.72 -3.99 -7.32
C VAL A 44 2.59 -4.17 -8.56
N ALA A 45 1.95 -4.25 -9.73
CA ALA A 45 2.66 -4.42 -11.00
C ALA A 45 3.09 -3.08 -11.59
N ARG A 46 4.13 -3.11 -12.42
CA ARG A 46 4.56 -1.98 -13.25
C ARG A 46 4.99 -0.73 -12.48
N LEU A 47 5.51 -0.89 -11.29
CA LEU A 47 6.02 0.26 -10.52
C LEU A 47 7.20 0.94 -11.21
N ASP A 48 7.97 0.21 -12.01
CA ASP A 48 9.09 0.74 -12.78
C ASP A 48 8.66 1.72 -13.89
N GLU A 49 7.40 1.70 -14.27
CA GLU A 49 6.85 2.59 -15.29
C GLU A 49 6.30 3.90 -14.74
N VAL A 50 6.29 4.04 -13.41
CA VAL A 50 5.74 5.20 -12.71
C VAL A 50 6.87 6.11 -12.25
N PRO A 51 6.77 7.44 -12.47
CA PRO A 51 7.83 8.35 -11.99
C PRO A 51 7.87 8.40 -10.46
N ALA A 52 8.99 8.92 -9.93
CA ALA A 52 9.20 9.00 -8.49
C ALA A 52 8.18 9.88 -7.77
N SER A 53 7.55 10.81 -8.48
CA SER A 53 6.53 11.69 -7.89
C SER A 53 5.62 12.27 -8.96
N GLY A 54 4.51 12.84 -8.56
CA GLY A 54 3.61 13.58 -9.45
C GLY A 54 2.48 12.76 -10.07
N ALA A 55 2.50 11.44 -9.96
CA ALA A 55 1.42 10.61 -10.47
C ALA A 55 0.22 10.64 -9.50
N THR A 56 -0.99 10.56 -10.05
CA THR A 56 -2.21 10.38 -9.27
C THR A 56 -2.57 8.91 -9.29
N VAL A 57 -2.73 8.31 -8.11
CA VAL A 57 -3.03 6.89 -7.98
C VAL A 57 -4.47 6.70 -7.51
N MET A 58 -5.18 5.81 -8.20
CA MET A 58 -6.52 5.40 -7.79
C MET A 58 -6.48 3.91 -7.46
N ALA A 59 -6.82 3.56 -6.23
CA ALA A 59 -6.93 2.18 -5.77
C ALA A 59 -8.41 1.87 -5.52
N LEU A 60 -8.96 0.92 -6.28
CA LEU A 60 -10.39 0.67 -6.35
C LEU A 60 -10.71 -0.74 -5.84
N PRO A 61 -10.81 -0.94 -4.52
CA PRO A 61 -11.13 -2.24 -3.96
C PRO A 61 -12.61 -2.57 -4.06
N MET A 62 -12.92 -3.86 -3.93
CA MET A 62 -14.31 -4.30 -3.77
C MET A 62 -14.83 -3.85 -2.40
N LYS A 63 -16.12 -3.49 -2.37
CA LYS A 63 -16.78 -3.13 -1.10
C LYS A 63 -17.27 -4.40 -0.43
N ILE A 64 -16.50 -4.90 0.52
CA ILE A 64 -16.85 -6.11 1.28
C ILE A 64 -17.05 -5.70 2.73
N ALA A 65 -18.29 -5.85 3.22
CA ALA A 65 -18.60 -5.49 4.61
C ALA A 65 -17.81 -6.37 5.57
N GLY A 66 -17.09 -5.73 6.51
CA GLY A 66 -16.26 -6.43 7.47
C GLY A 66 -14.98 -7.02 6.90
N GLY A 67 -14.69 -6.79 5.64
CA GLY A 67 -13.46 -7.29 5.01
C GLY A 67 -12.23 -6.53 5.46
N THR A 68 -11.12 -7.25 5.65
CA THR A 68 -9.84 -6.66 6.05
C THR A 68 -8.87 -6.51 4.87
N GLY A 69 -9.15 -7.16 3.75
CA GLY A 69 -8.37 -7.09 2.53
C GLY A 69 -9.14 -7.66 1.37
N ALA A 70 -8.77 -7.28 0.15
CA ALA A 70 -9.42 -7.73 -1.07
C ALA A 70 -8.54 -7.42 -2.28
N PRO A 71 -8.79 -8.09 -3.43
CA PRO A 71 -8.18 -7.67 -4.68
C PRO A 71 -8.56 -6.22 -4.99
N VAL A 72 -7.64 -5.51 -5.64
CA VAL A 72 -7.83 -4.10 -5.94
C VAL A 72 -7.32 -3.80 -7.36
N ARG A 73 -8.04 -2.93 -8.07
CA ARG A 73 -7.55 -2.38 -9.33
C ARG A 73 -6.85 -1.07 -9.03
N ILE A 74 -5.60 -0.96 -9.51
CA ILE A 74 -4.78 0.24 -9.30
C ILE A 74 -4.53 0.90 -10.64
N ILE A 75 -4.79 2.19 -10.72
CA ILE A 75 -4.55 2.99 -11.92
C ILE A 75 -3.69 4.19 -11.51
N ALA A 76 -2.61 4.42 -12.26
CA ALA A 76 -1.78 5.60 -12.08
C ALA A 76 -1.97 6.53 -13.27
N ILE A 77 -2.35 7.77 -13.00
CA ILE A 77 -2.42 8.81 -14.01
C ILE A 77 -1.13 9.60 -13.94
N LEU A 78 -0.34 9.52 -15.03
CA LEU A 78 0.97 10.16 -15.06
C LEU A 78 0.83 11.69 -15.22
N PRO A 79 1.80 12.46 -14.72
CA PRO A 79 1.78 13.91 -14.84
C PRO A 79 1.95 14.41 -16.26
#